data_60d60aed060968aec0037988d958441b
#
_entry.id   60d60aed060968aec0037988d958441b
#
_cell.length_a   1.000
_cell.length_b   1.000
_cell.length_c   1.000
_cell.angle_alpha   90.00
_cell.angle_beta   90.00
_cell.angle_gamma   90.00
#
_symmetry.space_group_name_H-M   'P 1'
#
loop_
_entity.id
_entity.type
_entity.pdbx_description
1 polymer ?
#
loop_
_entity_poly.entity_id
_entity_poly.type
_entity_poly.pdbx_seq_one_letter_code
_entity_poly.pdbx_strand_id
1 'polypeptide(L)'
;METNKNLQEEKLYRVSLAPYLRSKDTTQKMMLDVIIALLPALAASIYYFGMNALMLTVVSVASCVVAEVLMQKLFKKKVTVSDLSAVITGILLAFNLPASAPWWMPVFGGFFAICIVKQIFGGIGSNFMNPALGARAAIMASWPGLITNYITPDGVASATPLQLMKAGTTTELPSLMDMAIGNIGGVIGETCSILLILGGIYLIVKKVIDWKIPCLYILTTAVLLLAFGVDISLLPYHILGGGLILGAFFMATDFVTCPVTPNGRIIFAIGCGLITAIIRIYGGMAEGVSYAIILMNTATPLIESLTTPKVFGEVKSKWKKH
;
A
#
# COMPACT_ATOMS: atom_id res chain seq x y z
N MET A 1 -62.14 -48.36 0.03
CA MET A 1 -60.83 -48.65 -0.52
C MET A 1 -60.02 -47.31 -0.51
N GLU A 2 -59.41 -47.07 0.62
CA GLU A 2 -58.51 -45.90 0.80
C GLU A 2 -57.08 -46.29 0.40
N THR A 3 -56.62 -45.73 -0.66
CA THR A 3 -55.22 -45.90 -1.10
C THR A 3 -54.40 -44.86 -0.38
N ASN A 4 -53.80 -45.27 0.74
CA ASN A 4 -52.75 -44.54 1.41
C ASN A 4 -51.54 -44.37 0.45
N LYS A 5 -51.37 -43.19 -0.15
CA LYS A 5 -50.23 -42.80 -0.86
C LYS A 5 -49.22 -42.25 0.16
N ASN A 6 -48.35 -43.11 0.65
CA ASN A 6 -47.16 -42.73 1.38
C ASN A 6 -46.29 -41.88 0.43
N LEU A 7 -46.44 -40.59 0.49
CA LEU A 7 -45.45 -39.64 -0.06
C LEU A 7 -44.19 -39.74 0.83
N GLN A 8 -43.26 -40.58 0.44
CA GLN A 8 -41.90 -40.47 0.93
C GLN A 8 -41.42 -39.08 0.51
N GLU A 9 -41.23 -38.21 1.49
CA GLU A 9 -40.53 -36.96 1.29
C GLU A 9 -39.12 -37.30 0.75
N GLU A 10 -38.93 -37.15 -0.56
CA GLU A 10 -37.63 -37.20 -1.15
C GLU A 10 -36.78 -36.12 -0.49
N LYS A 11 -35.86 -36.51 0.39
CA LYS A 11 -34.85 -35.64 0.94
C LYS A 11 -33.93 -35.17 -0.21
N LEU A 12 -34.26 -34.03 -0.79
CA LEU A 12 -33.48 -33.37 -1.80
C LEU A 12 -32.17 -32.88 -1.14
N TYR A 13 -31.07 -33.56 -1.45
CA TYR A 13 -29.73 -33.12 -1.03
C TYR A 13 -29.29 -31.98 -1.91
N ARG A 14 -28.96 -30.85 -1.29
CA ARG A 14 -28.40 -29.70 -2.01
C ARG A 14 -26.94 -29.98 -2.33
N VAL A 15 -26.63 -30.33 -3.57
CA VAL A 15 -25.25 -30.46 -4.05
C VAL A 15 -24.73 -29.09 -4.39
N SER A 16 -23.73 -28.59 -3.65
CA SER A 16 -23.04 -27.34 -3.97
C SER A 16 -21.73 -27.65 -4.69
N LEU A 17 -21.38 -26.79 -5.65
CA LEU A 17 -20.07 -26.83 -6.28
C LEU A 17 -18.97 -26.43 -5.26
N ALA A 18 -17.79 -27.02 -5.38
CA ALA A 18 -16.63 -26.60 -4.60
C ALA A 18 -16.37 -25.07 -4.76
N PRO A 19 -15.87 -24.38 -3.71
CA PRO A 19 -15.36 -24.90 -2.45
C PRO A 19 -16.45 -25.13 -1.38
N TYR A 20 -16.39 -26.28 -0.70
CA TYR A 20 -17.32 -26.63 0.39
C TYR A 20 -17.06 -25.88 1.70
N LEU A 21 -15.80 -25.49 1.93
CA LEU A 21 -15.40 -24.69 3.09
C LEU A 21 -15.27 -23.22 2.64
N ARG A 22 -16.04 -22.34 3.26
CA ARG A 22 -16.00 -20.91 3.03
C ARG A 22 -15.57 -20.21 4.31
N SER A 23 -14.58 -19.28 4.20
CA SER A 23 -14.27 -18.38 5.30
C SER A 23 -15.46 -17.43 5.57
N LYS A 24 -15.63 -17.06 6.85
CA LYS A 24 -16.57 -15.99 7.24
C LYS A 24 -16.02 -14.59 6.96
N ASP A 25 -14.77 -14.49 6.51
CA ASP A 25 -14.14 -13.22 6.22
C ASP A 25 -14.59 -12.70 4.86
N THR A 26 -15.11 -11.50 4.86
CA THR A 26 -15.53 -10.78 3.65
C THR A 26 -14.50 -9.74 3.29
N THR A 27 -14.42 -9.37 2.01
CA THR A 27 -13.55 -8.29 1.54
C THR A 27 -13.79 -7.00 2.33
N GLN A 28 -15.06 -6.67 2.59
CA GLN A 28 -15.43 -5.49 3.37
C GLN A 28 -14.85 -5.52 4.80
N LYS A 29 -14.87 -6.67 5.47
CA LYS A 29 -14.31 -6.82 6.82
C LYS A 29 -12.80 -6.63 6.82
N MET A 30 -12.10 -7.23 5.86
CA MET A 30 -10.65 -7.07 5.73
C MET A 30 -10.27 -5.61 5.45
N MET A 31 -10.99 -4.93 4.56
CA MET A 31 -10.78 -3.51 4.27
C MET A 31 -11.09 -2.64 5.49
N LEU A 32 -12.11 -2.97 6.27
CA LEU A 32 -12.40 -2.26 7.52
C LEU A 32 -11.26 -2.41 8.54
N ASP A 33 -10.68 -3.62 8.69
CA ASP A 33 -9.53 -3.84 9.57
C ASP A 33 -8.31 -2.98 9.15
N VAL A 34 -8.08 -2.81 7.84
CA VAL A 34 -7.02 -1.90 7.33
C VAL A 34 -7.31 -0.44 7.69
N ILE A 35 -8.57 0.01 7.56
CA ILE A 35 -8.95 1.38 7.95
C ILE A 35 -8.71 1.57 9.45
N ILE A 36 -9.15 0.62 10.29
CA ILE A 36 -8.94 0.67 11.75
C ILE A 36 -7.43 0.77 12.08
N ALA A 37 -6.59 0.02 11.37
CA ALA A 37 -5.15 0.06 11.55
C ALA A 37 -4.50 1.42 11.17
N LEU A 38 -5.10 2.16 10.22
CA LEU A 38 -4.63 3.47 9.79
C LEU A 38 -5.17 4.64 10.64
N LEU A 39 -6.30 4.45 11.36
CA LEU A 39 -6.93 5.52 12.15
C LEU A 39 -5.99 6.15 13.20
N PRO A 40 -5.17 5.40 13.97
CA PRO A 40 -4.26 6.02 14.93
C PRO A 40 -3.23 6.94 14.26
N ALA A 41 -2.67 6.52 13.12
CA ALA A 41 -1.74 7.34 12.35
C ALA A 41 -2.43 8.58 11.75
N LEU A 42 -3.69 8.46 11.31
CA LEU A 42 -4.50 9.59 10.87
C LEU A 42 -4.77 10.58 12.01
N ALA A 43 -5.11 10.10 13.20
CA ALA A 43 -5.31 10.96 14.37
C ALA A 43 -4.04 11.73 14.74
N ALA A 44 -2.88 11.06 14.72
CA ALA A 44 -1.59 11.72 14.95
C ALA A 44 -1.29 12.77 13.88
N SER A 45 -1.55 12.49 12.61
CA SER A 45 -1.33 13.45 11.53
C SER A 45 -2.22 14.70 11.66
N ILE A 46 -3.46 14.53 12.10
CA ILE A 46 -4.37 15.65 12.40
C ILE A 46 -3.87 16.46 13.60
N TYR A 47 -3.32 15.80 14.61
CA TYR A 47 -2.74 16.47 15.77
C TYR A 47 -1.54 17.35 15.40
N TYR A 48 -0.62 16.84 14.53
CA TYR A 48 0.59 17.57 14.13
C TYR A 48 0.36 18.62 13.04
N PHE A 49 -0.43 18.31 12.03
CA PHE A 49 -0.64 19.21 10.87
C PHE A 49 -2.01 19.91 10.87
N GLY A 50 -2.81 19.66 11.91
CA GLY A 50 -4.07 20.35 12.10
C GLY A 50 -5.12 20.07 11.04
N MET A 51 -5.97 21.09 10.80
CA MET A 51 -7.13 20.99 9.91
C MET A 51 -6.77 20.72 8.44
N ASN A 52 -5.55 21.10 8.00
CA ASN A 52 -5.11 20.84 6.63
C ASN A 52 -4.98 19.35 6.33
N ALA A 53 -4.41 18.56 7.25
CA ALA A 53 -4.30 17.11 7.09
C ALA A 53 -5.69 16.45 7.03
N LEU A 54 -6.62 16.89 7.87
CA LEU A 54 -8.00 16.41 7.85
C LEU A 54 -8.68 16.76 6.52
N MET A 55 -8.58 18.01 6.08
CA MET A 55 -9.17 18.47 4.84
C MET A 55 -8.64 17.66 3.64
N LEU A 56 -7.33 17.51 3.51
CA LEU A 56 -6.72 16.76 2.42
C LEU A 56 -7.16 15.28 2.44
N THR A 57 -7.26 14.67 3.62
CA THR A 57 -7.73 13.28 3.75
C THR A 57 -9.20 13.15 3.34
N VAL A 58 -10.07 14.03 3.81
CA VAL A 58 -11.50 14.00 3.46
C VAL A 58 -11.70 14.23 1.97
N VAL A 59 -11.02 15.22 1.39
CA VAL A 59 -11.09 15.51 -0.06
C VAL A 59 -10.56 14.32 -0.87
N SER A 60 -9.46 13.71 -0.45
CA SER A 60 -8.89 12.52 -1.11
C SER A 60 -9.87 11.34 -1.09
N VAL A 61 -10.44 11.03 0.06
CA VAL A 61 -11.42 9.93 0.19
C VAL A 61 -12.68 10.23 -0.63
N ALA A 62 -13.22 11.45 -0.53
CA ALA A 62 -14.39 11.84 -1.28
C ALA A 62 -14.17 11.76 -2.79
N SER A 63 -13.02 12.24 -3.29
CA SER A 63 -12.67 12.16 -4.70
C SER A 63 -12.54 10.72 -5.20
N CYS A 64 -11.91 9.83 -4.43
CA CYS A 64 -11.82 8.41 -4.77
C CYS A 64 -13.20 7.74 -4.82
N VAL A 65 -14.06 7.99 -3.84
CA VAL A 65 -15.42 7.41 -3.81
C VAL A 65 -16.26 7.93 -4.97
N VAL A 66 -16.24 9.24 -5.24
CA VAL A 66 -16.96 9.84 -6.36
C VAL A 66 -16.47 9.30 -7.69
N ALA A 67 -15.14 9.21 -7.88
CA ALA A 67 -14.54 8.64 -9.08
C ALA A 67 -14.97 7.19 -9.30
N GLU A 68 -15.03 6.38 -8.23
CA GLU A 68 -15.46 4.98 -8.32
C GLU A 68 -16.92 4.85 -8.73
N VAL A 69 -17.81 5.63 -8.11
CA VAL A 69 -19.24 5.64 -8.48
C VAL A 69 -19.45 6.08 -9.92
N LEU A 70 -18.74 7.15 -10.36
CA LEU A 70 -18.84 7.67 -11.72
C LEU A 70 -18.39 6.62 -12.74
N MET A 71 -17.23 6.01 -12.54
CA MET A 71 -16.69 5.02 -13.47
C MET A 71 -17.54 3.75 -13.52
N GLN A 72 -18.02 3.25 -12.36
CA GLN A 72 -18.89 2.08 -12.32
C GLN A 72 -20.24 2.32 -13.02
N LYS A 73 -20.83 3.52 -12.87
CA LYS A 73 -22.03 3.93 -13.62
C LYS A 73 -21.76 4.05 -15.11
N LEU A 74 -20.61 4.68 -15.50
CA LEU A 74 -20.21 4.81 -16.90
C LEU A 74 -20.04 3.45 -17.59
N PHE A 75 -19.44 2.49 -16.91
CA PHE A 75 -19.26 1.12 -17.41
C PHE A 75 -20.48 0.22 -17.19
N LYS A 76 -21.61 0.77 -16.70
CA LYS A 76 -22.85 0.02 -16.40
C LYS A 76 -22.61 -1.17 -15.48
N LYS A 77 -21.63 -1.07 -14.57
CA LYS A 77 -21.35 -2.08 -13.53
C LYS A 77 -22.17 -1.81 -12.27
N LYS A 78 -22.32 -2.83 -11.42
CA LYS A 78 -22.90 -2.64 -10.08
C LYS A 78 -21.99 -1.74 -9.26
N VAL A 79 -22.59 -0.80 -8.52
CA VAL A 79 -21.85 0.07 -7.60
C VAL A 79 -21.40 -0.75 -6.39
N THR A 80 -20.08 -0.84 -6.16
CA THR A 80 -19.47 -1.66 -5.11
C THR A 80 -18.71 -0.82 -4.06
N VAL A 81 -19.05 0.45 -3.90
CA VAL A 81 -18.40 1.36 -2.94
C VAL A 81 -18.43 0.82 -1.50
N SER A 82 -19.40 -0.03 -1.17
CA SER A 82 -19.50 -0.68 0.14
C SER A 82 -18.33 -1.60 0.48
N ASP A 83 -17.47 -1.94 -0.49
CA ASP A 83 -16.25 -2.72 -0.26
C ASP A 83 -15.13 -1.95 0.48
N LEU A 84 -15.29 -0.62 0.64
CA LEU A 84 -14.36 0.30 1.32
C LEU A 84 -12.98 0.46 0.65
N SER A 85 -12.74 -0.17 -0.49
CA SER A 85 -11.44 -0.12 -1.16
C SER A 85 -11.09 1.28 -1.68
N ALA A 86 -12.07 2.07 -2.15
CA ALA A 86 -11.87 3.47 -2.53
C ALA A 86 -11.50 4.35 -1.33
N VAL A 87 -12.08 4.05 -0.16
CA VAL A 87 -11.77 4.77 1.09
C VAL A 87 -10.32 4.56 1.48
N ILE A 88 -9.84 3.30 1.46
CA ILE A 88 -8.43 2.98 1.74
C ILE A 88 -7.52 3.68 0.73
N THR A 89 -7.83 3.60 -0.57
CA THR A 89 -7.04 4.28 -1.60
C THR A 89 -6.94 5.78 -1.33
N GLY A 90 -8.05 6.42 -0.92
CA GLY A 90 -8.08 7.83 -0.56
C GLY A 90 -7.23 8.16 0.67
N ILE A 91 -7.30 7.36 1.73
CA ILE A 91 -6.47 7.54 2.94
C ILE A 91 -4.99 7.37 2.61
N LEU A 92 -4.62 6.29 1.91
CA LEU A 92 -3.24 6.04 1.52
C LEU A 92 -2.69 7.11 0.57
N LEU A 93 -3.52 7.64 -0.34
CA LEU A 93 -3.14 8.75 -1.20
C LEU A 93 -2.87 10.02 -0.37
N ALA A 94 -3.77 10.38 0.55
CA ALA A 94 -3.58 11.52 1.44
C ALA A 94 -2.31 11.39 2.28
N PHE A 95 -2.02 10.19 2.78
CA PHE A 95 -0.80 9.90 3.53
C PHE A 95 0.49 10.07 2.71
N ASN A 96 0.39 10.04 1.39
CA ASN A 96 1.51 10.28 0.48
C ASN A 96 1.66 11.74 0.03
N LEU A 97 0.80 12.64 0.52
CA LEU A 97 0.86 14.07 0.20
C LEU A 97 1.45 14.86 1.38
N PRO A 98 2.17 15.97 1.11
CA PRO A 98 2.57 16.91 2.15
C PRO A 98 1.34 17.67 2.67
N ALA A 99 1.37 18.10 3.93
CA ALA A 99 0.28 18.86 4.52
C ALA A 99 0.09 20.26 3.90
N SER A 100 1.10 20.75 3.17
CA SER A 100 1.07 22.01 2.37
C SER A 100 0.41 21.84 1.00
N ALA A 101 0.02 20.61 0.60
CA ALA A 101 -0.55 20.38 -0.72
C ALA A 101 -1.86 21.17 -0.94
N PRO A 102 -2.08 21.74 -2.13
CA PRO A 102 -3.33 22.41 -2.45
C PRO A 102 -4.48 21.39 -2.56
N TRP A 103 -5.68 21.79 -2.20
CA TRP A 103 -6.88 20.94 -2.13
C TRP A 103 -7.24 20.22 -3.44
N TRP A 104 -6.86 20.77 -4.61
CA TRP A 104 -7.13 20.14 -5.91
C TRP A 104 -6.21 18.95 -6.20
N MET A 105 -5.05 18.87 -5.54
CA MET A 105 -4.07 17.79 -5.76
C MET A 105 -4.60 16.41 -5.35
N PRO A 106 -5.20 16.21 -4.15
CA PRO A 106 -5.85 14.95 -3.81
C PRO A 106 -7.06 14.64 -4.70
N VAL A 107 -7.75 15.66 -5.26
CA VAL A 107 -8.83 15.42 -6.23
C VAL A 107 -8.26 14.81 -7.50
N PHE A 108 -7.25 15.42 -8.09
CA PHE A 108 -6.59 14.89 -9.29
C PHE A 108 -6.06 13.47 -9.02
N GLY A 109 -5.34 13.29 -7.90
CA GLY A 109 -4.77 11.98 -7.52
C GLY A 109 -5.85 10.92 -7.31
N GLY A 110 -6.95 11.25 -6.67
CA GLY A 110 -8.07 10.32 -6.45
C GLY A 110 -8.72 9.87 -7.75
N PHE A 111 -8.99 10.81 -8.67
CA PHE A 111 -9.48 10.46 -10.00
C PHE A 111 -8.46 9.62 -10.78
N PHE A 112 -7.18 9.97 -10.75
CA PHE A 112 -6.14 9.19 -11.42
C PHE A 112 -6.05 7.78 -10.85
N ALA A 113 -5.98 7.63 -9.53
CA ALA A 113 -5.90 6.34 -8.83
C ALA A 113 -7.06 5.42 -9.21
N ILE A 114 -8.28 5.95 -9.14
CA ILE A 114 -9.49 5.13 -9.32
C ILE A 114 -9.81 4.94 -10.80
N CYS A 115 -9.83 6.00 -11.60
CA CYS A 115 -10.22 5.86 -13.01
C CYS A 115 -9.15 5.09 -13.78
N ILE A 116 -7.89 5.55 -13.73
CA ILE A 116 -6.84 5.01 -14.59
C ILE A 116 -6.26 3.73 -14.02
N VAL A 117 -5.83 3.71 -12.76
CA VAL A 117 -5.11 2.57 -12.22
C VAL A 117 -6.04 1.42 -11.82
N LYS A 118 -7.27 1.70 -11.36
CA LYS A 118 -8.18 0.66 -10.85
C LYS A 118 -9.29 0.30 -11.84
N GLN A 119 -10.11 1.25 -12.29
CA GLN A 119 -11.37 0.95 -12.98
C GLN A 119 -11.18 0.59 -14.46
N ILE A 120 -10.23 1.18 -15.18
CA ILE A 120 -9.94 0.85 -16.59
C ILE A 120 -9.54 -0.64 -16.73
N PHE A 121 -8.79 -1.19 -15.77
CA PHE A 121 -8.35 -2.58 -15.78
C PHE A 121 -9.41 -3.58 -15.28
N GLY A 122 -10.55 -3.13 -14.80
CA GLY A 122 -11.65 -4.03 -14.41
C GLY A 122 -12.26 -3.75 -13.04
N GLY A 123 -11.61 -2.98 -12.20
CA GLY A 123 -11.98 -2.67 -10.82
C GLY A 123 -11.17 -3.45 -9.80
N ILE A 124 -11.76 -3.73 -8.62
CA ILE A 124 -11.07 -4.45 -7.55
C ILE A 124 -10.60 -5.83 -8.03
N GLY A 125 -9.35 -6.17 -7.75
CA GLY A 125 -8.75 -7.45 -8.14
C GLY A 125 -8.06 -7.45 -9.51
N SER A 126 -8.16 -6.38 -10.31
CA SER A 126 -7.59 -6.33 -11.67
C SER A 126 -6.54 -5.23 -11.86
N ASN A 127 -6.26 -4.44 -10.85
CA ASN A 127 -5.25 -3.39 -10.91
C ASN A 127 -3.83 -3.98 -10.97
N PHE A 128 -3.01 -3.47 -11.89
CA PHE A 128 -1.63 -3.95 -12.11
C PHE A 128 -0.61 -3.31 -11.15
N MET A 129 -0.97 -2.24 -10.45
CA MET A 129 -0.17 -1.60 -9.41
C MET A 129 -1.08 -1.02 -8.32
N ASN A 130 -0.49 -0.67 -7.19
CA ASN A 130 -1.19 0.00 -6.10
C ASN A 130 -1.73 1.36 -6.57
N PRO A 131 -3.06 1.63 -6.49
CA PRO A 131 -3.66 2.84 -7.05
C PRO A 131 -3.17 4.13 -6.38
N ALA A 132 -2.97 4.12 -5.06
CA ALA A 132 -2.49 5.29 -4.34
C ALA A 132 -1.04 5.66 -4.74
N LEU A 133 -0.19 4.65 -4.92
CA LEU A 133 1.19 4.85 -5.36
C LEU A 133 1.27 5.30 -6.83
N GLY A 134 0.42 4.74 -7.70
CA GLY A 134 0.32 5.18 -9.09
C GLY A 134 -0.08 6.66 -9.20
N ALA A 135 -1.05 7.09 -8.38
CA ALA A 135 -1.43 8.51 -8.32
C ALA A 135 -0.32 9.40 -7.76
N ARG A 136 0.38 8.95 -6.70
CA ARG A 136 1.55 9.67 -6.16
C ARG A 136 2.63 9.85 -7.23
N ALA A 137 2.94 8.80 -7.99
CA ALA A 137 3.93 8.88 -9.06
C ALA A 137 3.51 9.88 -10.15
N ALA A 138 2.23 9.88 -10.54
CA ALA A 138 1.71 10.84 -11.52
C ALA A 138 1.78 12.29 -11.01
N ILE A 139 1.42 12.54 -9.74
CA ILE A 139 1.52 13.87 -9.13
C ILE A 139 2.98 14.32 -9.04
N MET A 140 3.89 13.42 -8.61
CA MET A 140 5.32 13.72 -8.50
C MET A 140 5.93 14.07 -9.86
N ALA A 141 5.52 13.39 -10.92
CA ALA A 141 5.97 13.69 -12.27
C ALA A 141 5.40 15.00 -12.83
N SER A 142 4.15 15.34 -12.46
CA SER A 142 3.46 16.54 -13.00
C SER A 142 3.78 17.81 -12.21
N TRP A 143 3.85 17.73 -10.89
CA TRP A 143 4.03 18.88 -9.98
C TRP A 143 5.07 18.62 -8.89
N PRO A 144 6.33 18.34 -9.25
CA PRO A 144 7.37 17.98 -8.28
C PRO A 144 7.59 19.06 -7.20
N GLY A 145 7.54 20.34 -7.56
CA GLY A 145 7.75 21.42 -6.61
C GLY A 145 6.66 21.56 -5.54
N LEU A 146 5.43 21.15 -5.84
CA LEU A 146 4.32 21.20 -4.87
C LEU A 146 4.31 20.00 -3.93
N ILE A 147 4.66 18.81 -4.43
CA ILE A 147 4.65 17.59 -3.62
C ILE A 147 5.89 17.45 -2.74
N THR A 148 6.98 18.15 -3.05
CA THR A 148 8.22 18.17 -2.26
C THR A 148 8.32 19.34 -1.29
N ASN A 149 7.29 20.18 -1.21
CA ASN A 149 7.24 21.29 -0.26
C ASN A 149 6.73 20.76 1.10
N TYR A 150 7.65 20.29 1.94
CA TYR A 150 7.33 19.77 3.24
C TYR A 150 7.30 20.89 4.29
N ILE A 151 6.40 20.75 5.27
CA ILE A 151 6.30 21.64 6.42
C ILE A 151 6.44 20.83 7.71
N THR A 152 7.08 21.45 8.71
CA THR A 152 7.08 20.92 10.08
C THR A 152 5.73 21.17 10.75
N PRO A 153 5.42 20.51 11.88
CA PRO A 153 4.22 20.82 12.67
C PRO A 153 4.10 22.30 13.07
N ASP A 154 5.23 22.99 13.20
CA ASP A 154 5.27 24.44 13.49
C ASP A 154 4.97 25.32 12.26
N GLY A 155 4.65 24.74 11.12
CA GLY A 155 4.31 25.45 9.88
C GLY A 155 5.51 26.00 9.10
N VAL A 156 6.73 25.66 9.49
CA VAL A 156 7.95 26.08 8.80
C VAL A 156 8.31 25.10 7.69
N ALA A 157 8.68 25.64 6.52
CA ALA A 157 9.19 24.80 5.43
C ALA A 157 10.51 24.11 5.84
N SER A 158 10.57 22.80 5.68
CA SER A 158 11.72 21.99 6.07
C SER A 158 11.99 20.89 5.06
N ALA A 159 13.25 20.50 4.93
CA ALA A 159 13.62 19.31 4.19
C ALA A 159 13.31 18.05 5.03
N THR A 160 13.00 16.93 4.36
CA THR A 160 12.87 15.65 5.08
C THR A 160 14.24 15.17 5.59
N PRO A 161 14.28 14.37 6.67
CA PRO A 161 15.54 13.81 7.18
C PRO A 161 16.37 13.09 6.10
N LEU A 162 15.71 12.40 5.18
CA LEU A 162 16.40 11.75 4.05
C LEU A 162 16.97 12.74 3.04
N GLN A 163 16.31 13.88 2.82
CA GLN A 163 16.85 14.95 1.97
C GLN A 163 18.08 15.61 2.62
N LEU A 164 18.05 15.85 3.93
CA LEU A 164 19.19 16.39 4.68
C LEU A 164 20.39 15.44 4.61
N MET A 165 20.20 14.15 4.82
CA MET A 165 21.27 13.15 4.70
C MET A 165 21.85 13.11 3.28
N LYS A 166 21.01 13.21 2.26
CA LYS A 166 21.44 13.21 0.86
C LYS A 166 22.19 14.48 0.47
N ALA A 167 21.88 15.62 1.10
CA ALA A 167 22.59 16.88 0.95
C ALA A 167 23.92 16.93 1.76
N GLY A 168 24.18 15.91 2.60
CA GLY A 168 25.37 15.84 3.46
C GLY A 168 25.29 16.69 4.73
N THR A 169 24.12 17.27 5.05
CA THR A 169 23.89 18.10 6.25
C THR A 169 23.41 17.23 7.43
N THR A 170 24.29 16.35 7.90
CA THR A 170 23.95 15.42 9.01
C THR A 170 23.87 16.10 10.37
N THR A 171 24.36 17.32 10.52
CA THR A 171 24.31 18.11 11.78
C THR A 171 22.92 18.65 12.11
N GLU A 172 22.01 18.72 11.12
CA GLU A 172 20.66 19.25 11.26
C GLU A 172 19.59 18.16 11.37
N LEU A 173 20.00 16.90 11.57
CA LEU A 173 19.05 15.79 11.67
C LEU A 173 18.22 15.90 12.95
N PRO A 174 16.90 15.67 12.89
CA PRO A 174 16.03 15.63 14.06
C PRO A 174 16.42 14.46 14.97
N SER A 175 15.99 14.49 16.23
CA SER A 175 16.21 13.37 17.12
C SER A 175 15.47 12.12 16.62
N LEU A 176 16.01 10.93 16.91
CA LEU A 176 15.33 9.67 16.57
C LEU A 176 13.95 9.55 17.25
N MET A 177 13.77 10.18 18.42
CA MET A 177 12.51 10.20 19.11
C MET A 177 11.48 11.07 18.36
N ASP A 178 11.89 12.24 17.84
CA ASP A 178 11.01 13.08 17.02
C ASP A 178 10.58 12.37 15.75
N MET A 179 11.46 11.59 15.11
CA MET A 179 11.11 10.76 13.97
C MET A 179 10.13 9.64 14.33
N ALA A 180 10.30 9.02 15.48
CA ALA A 180 9.42 7.93 15.92
C ALA A 180 8.01 8.43 16.28
N ILE A 181 7.93 9.60 16.93
CA ILE A 181 6.68 10.24 17.36
C ILE A 181 6.05 11.01 16.20
N GLY A 182 6.86 11.56 15.27
CA GLY A 182 6.36 12.23 14.06
C GLY A 182 6.47 13.75 14.06
N ASN A 183 7.26 14.32 14.96
CA ASN A 183 7.52 15.76 14.99
C ASN A 183 8.61 16.16 13.98
N ILE A 184 8.38 15.85 12.71
CA ILE A 184 9.31 16.11 11.60
C ILE A 184 8.58 16.67 10.39
N GLY A 185 9.31 17.34 9.50
CA GLY A 185 8.82 17.72 8.18
C GLY A 185 8.74 16.48 7.26
N GLY A 186 7.59 16.27 6.64
CA GLY A 186 7.37 15.12 5.76
C GLY A 186 5.96 15.06 5.18
N VAL A 187 5.62 13.92 4.61
CA VAL A 187 4.25 13.66 4.15
C VAL A 187 3.34 13.29 5.34
N ILE A 188 2.05 13.50 5.18
CA ILE A 188 1.03 13.25 6.22
C ILE A 188 1.16 11.86 6.84
N GLY A 189 1.47 10.83 6.06
CA GLY A 189 1.58 9.45 6.52
C GLY A 189 2.93 9.05 7.12
N GLU A 190 3.94 9.92 7.12
CA GLU A 190 5.22 9.64 7.77
C GLU A 190 5.28 10.08 9.23
N THR A 191 4.24 10.76 9.70
CA THR A 191 4.23 11.49 10.96
C THR A 191 4.40 10.64 12.20
N CYS A 192 3.99 9.40 12.24
CA CYS A 192 4.16 8.59 13.44
C CYS A 192 4.49 7.15 13.09
N SER A 193 5.77 6.86 12.94
CA SER A 193 6.25 5.52 12.61
C SER A 193 5.81 4.47 13.63
N ILE A 194 5.75 4.83 14.91
CA ILE A 194 5.30 3.91 15.98
C ILE A 194 3.84 3.49 15.77
N LEU A 195 2.92 4.43 15.48
CA LEU A 195 1.51 4.11 15.27
C LEU A 195 1.28 3.30 13.99
N LEU A 196 2.08 3.54 12.94
CA LEU A 196 2.07 2.71 11.73
C LEU A 196 2.54 1.29 12.02
N ILE A 197 3.59 1.11 12.82
CA ILE A 197 4.07 -0.22 13.23
C ILE A 197 3.00 -0.94 14.05
N LEU A 198 2.37 -0.26 15.01
CA LEU A 198 1.28 -0.84 15.82
C LEU A 198 0.09 -1.25 14.95
N GLY A 199 -0.31 -0.41 13.98
CA GLY A 199 -1.32 -0.75 12.99
C GLY A 199 -0.93 -1.96 12.14
N GLY A 200 0.33 -2.03 11.71
CA GLY A 200 0.88 -3.18 10.97
C GLY A 200 0.87 -4.48 11.78
N ILE A 201 1.27 -4.42 13.06
CA ILE A 201 1.21 -5.56 13.98
C ILE A 201 -0.24 -6.03 14.16
N TYR A 202 -1.18 -5.10 14.33
CA TYR A 202 -2.62 -5.43 14.40
C TYR A 202 -3.08 -6.23 13.17
N LEU A 203 -2.69 -5.81 11.96
CA LEU A 203 -3.04 -6.52 10.72
C LEU A 203 -2.39 -7.92 10.63
N ILE A 204 -1.14 -8.08 11.11
CA ILE A 204 -0.47 -9.39 11.17
C ILE A 204 -1.20 -10.33 12.14
N VAL A 205 -1.54 -9.85 13.34
CA VAL A 205 -2.26 -10.62 14.36
C VAL A 205 -3.64 -11.06 13.85
N LYS A 206 -4.32 -10.18 13.13
CA LYS A 206 -5.60 -10.47 12.44
C LYS A 206 -5.45 -11.38 11.22
N LYS A 207 -4.20 -11.72 10.82
CA LYS A 207 -3.90 -12.49 9.59
C LYS A 207 -4.45 -11.85 8.31
N VAL A 208 -4.59 -10.52 8.32
CA VAL A 208 -4.95 -9.73 7.13
C VAL A 208 -3.74 -9.62 6.21
N ILE A 209 -2.55 -9.42 6.75
CA ILE A 209 -1.30 -9.36 5.98
C ILE A 209 -0.31 -10.43 6.42
N ASP A 210 0.57 -10.86 5.49
CA ASP A 210 1.67 -11.79 5.79
C ASP A 210 2.88 -10.99 6.30
N TRP A 211 3.38 -11.33 7.49
CA TRP A 211 4.53 -10.70 8.13
C TRP A 211 5.82 -10.77 7.30
N LYS A 212 5.92 -11.73 6.39
CA LYS A 212 7.11 -11.93 5.54
C LYS A 212 7.42 -10.72 4.67
N ILE A 213 6.39 -10.09 4.08
CA ILE A 213 6.60 -8.96 3.17
C ILE A 213 7.20 -7.77 3.93
N PRO A 214 6.59 -7.20 4.98
CA PRO A 214 7.15 -6.03 5.65
C PRO A 214 8.49 -6.32 6.32
N CYS A 215 8.65 -7.47 6.97
CA CYS A 215 9.90 -7.80 7.64
C CYS A 215 11.06 -7.98 6.65
N LEU A 216 10.86 -8.73 5.56
CA LEU A 216 11.91 -8.93 4.56
C LEU A 216 12.21 -7.65 3.78
N TYR A 217 11.21 -6.83 3.49
CA TYR A 217 11.41 -5.55 2.81
C TYR A 217 12.32 -4.63 3.65
N ILE A 218 11.96 -4.40 4.92
CA ILE A 218 12.73 -3.55 5.83
C ILE A 218 14.14 -4.12 6.05
N LEU A 219 14.24 -5.44 6.31
CA LEU A 219 15.53 -6.10 6.54
C LEU A 219 16.44 -6.00 5.31
N THR A 220 15.93 -6.26 4.13
CA THR A 220 16.71 -6.18 2.88
C THR A 220 17.18 -4.76 2.62
N THR A 221 16.30 -3.76 2.82
CA THR A 221 16.69 -2.35 2.70
C THR A 221 17.81 -2.01 3.69
N ALA A 222 17.69 -2.41 4.95
CA ALA A 222 18.70 -2.15 5.98
C ALA A 222 20.05 -2.80 5.65
N VAL A 223 20.05 -4.08 5.29
CA VAL A 223 21.28 -4.83 4.96
C VAL A 223 21.98 -4.23 3.74
N LEU A 224 21.22 -3.86 2.70
CA LEU A 224 21.80 -3.28 1.49
C LEU A 224 22.34 -1.86 1.72
N LEU A 225 21.67 -1.04 2.53
CA LEU A 225 22.19 0.28 2.89
C LEU A 225 23.53 0.17 3.63
N LEU A 226 23.68 -0.77 4.57
CA LEU A 226 24.95 -1.05 5.22
C LEU A 226 26.00 -1.58 4.24
N ALA A 227 25.63 -2.44 3.31
CA ALA A 227 26.53 -2.95 2.28
C ALA A 227 27.00 -1.86 1.32
N PHE A 228 26.20 -0.82 1.08
CA PHE A 228 26.56 0.35 0.29
C PHE A 228 27.36 1.41 1.08
N GLY A 229 27.68 1.15 2.34
CA GLY A 229 28.56 2.01 3.14
C GLY A 229 27.85 3.09 3.94
N VAL A 230 26.54 2.95 4.17
CA VAL A 230 25.82 3.84 5.10
C VAL A 230 26.22 3.51 6.54
N ASP A 231 26.54 4.53 7.34
CA ASP A 231 26.89 4.35 8.74
C ASP A 231 25.72 3.76 9.55
N ILE A 232 26.07 2.88 10.49
CA ILE A 232 25.09 2.23 11.37
C ILE A 232 24.26 3.26 12.17
N SER A 233 24.86 4.39 12.52
CA SER A 233 24.19 5.51 13.22
C SER A 233 23.09 6.18 12.40
N LEU A 234 23.20 6.17 11.07
CA LEU A 234 22.21 6.75 10.14
C LEU A 234 21.13 5.75 9.71
N LEU A 235 21.34 4.45 9.96
CA LEU A 235 20.40 3.41 9.57
C LEU A 235 18.97 3.61 10.14
N PRO A 236 18.79 3.97 11.43
CA PRO A 236 17.45 4.23 11.96
C PRO A 236 16.71 5.33 11.21
N TYR A 237 17.41 6.38 10.77
CA TYR A 237 16.82 7.46 9.97
C TYR A 237 16.29 6.95 8.62
N HIS A 238 17.02 6.05 8.00
CA HIS A 238 16.57 5.41 6.76
C HIS A 238 15.36 4.48 6.95
N ILE A 239 15.26 3.82 8.10
CA ILE A 239 14.15 2.90 8.37
C ILE A 239 12.88 3.68 8.75
N LEU A 240 13.00 4.68 9.65
CA LEU A 240 11.85 5.44 10.14
C LEU A 240 11.38 6.51 9.15
N GLY A 241 12.27 7.01 8.28
CA GLY A 241 11.96 8.05 7.31
C GLY A 241 11.61 7.52 5.92
N GLY A 242 11.12 8.42 5.06
CA GLY A 242 10.87 8.18 3.64
C GLY A 242 9.76 7.18 3.35
N GLY A 243 8.77 7.09 4.24
CA GLY A 243 7.58 6.26 4.03
C GLY A 243 7.84 4.76 3.97
N LEU A 244 9.02 4.27 4.41
CA LEU A 244 9.35 2.84 4.35
C LEU A 244 8.39 1.99 5.20
N ILE A 245 8.06 2.45 6.40
CA ILE A 245 7.12 1.73 7.30
C ILE A 245 5.72 1.69 6.68
N LEU A 246 5.20 2.84 6.23
CA LEU A 246 3.90 2.91 5.55
C LEU A 246 3.87 2.02 4.30
N GLY A 247 4.91 2.12 3.48
CA GLY A 247 5.07 1.33 2.26
C GLY A 247 5.12 -0.16 2.51
N ALA A 248 5.92 -0.60 3.48
CA ALA A 248 6.14 -2.01 3.77
C ALA A 248 4.89 -2.69 4.38
N PHE A 249 4.20 -2.03 5.33
CA PHE A 249 3.06 -2.63 6.03
C PHE A 249 1.72 -2.46 5.31
N PHE A 250 1.48 -1.35 4.60
CA PHE A 250 0.16 -1.03 4.07
C PHE A 250 0.07 -0.97 2.54
N MET A 251 1.20 -0.77 1.85
CA MET A 251 1.20 -0.60 0.39
C MET A 251 1.78 -1.78 -0.37
N ALA A 252 2.88 -2.37 0.13
CA ALA A 252 3.48 -3.56 -0.47
C ALA A 252 2.68 -4.84 -0.16
N THR A 253 1.84 -4.81 0.86
CA THR A 253 0.96 -5.92 1.26
C THR A 253 -0.44 -5.85 0.65
N ASP A 254 -0.62 -5.04 -0.39
CA ASP A 254 -1.90 -4.97 -1.10
C ASP A 254 -2.28 -6.34 -1.70
N PHE A 255 -3.51 -6.80 -1.41
CA PHE A 255 -4.00 -8.13 -1.80
C PHE A 255 -3.96 -8.40 -3.30
N VAL A 256 -4.08 -7.34 -4.12
CA VAL A 256 -4.21 -7.47 -5.58
C VAL A 256 -2.86 -7.48 -6.27
N THR A 257 -1.93 -6.68 -5.77
CA THR A 257 -0.68 -6.37 -6.47
C THR A 257 0.53 -7.11 -5.93
N CYS A 258 0.41 -7.77 -4.76
CA CYS A 258 1.47 -8.63 -4.23
C CYS A 258 1.30 -10.09 -4.70
N PRO A 259 2.39 -10.87 -4.83
CA PRO A 259 2.34 -12.27 -5.22
C PRO A 259 1.53 -13.14 -4.25
N VAL A 260 0.76 -14.08 -4.79
CA VAL A 260 -0.03 -15.05 -4.01
C VAL A 260 0.87 -16.16 -3.45
N THR A 261 1.90 -16.57 -4.20
CA THR A 261 2.78 -17.68 -3.81
C THR A 261 3.71 -17.30 -2.66
N PRO A 262 3.95 -18.19 -1.66
CA PRO A 262 4.84 -17.89 -0.54
C PRO A 262 6.26 -17.49 -0.96
N ASN A 263 6.82 -18.18 -1.96
CA ASN A 263 8.15 -17.88 -2.50
C ASN A 263 8.13 -16.57 -3.31
N GLY A 264 7.03 -16.29 -4.01
CA GLY A 264 6.85 -15.03 -4.73
C GLY A 264 6.86 -13.83 -3.78
N ARG A 265 6.23 -13.93 -2.62
CA ARG A 265 6.24 -12.87 -1.59
C ARG A 265 7.65 -12.55 -1.09
N ILE A 266 8.50 -13.57 -0.93
CA ILE A 266 9.90 -13.40 -0.53
C ILE A 266 10.68 -12.64 -1.62
N ILE A 267 10.57 -13.09 -2.88
CA ILE A 267 11.25 -12.43 -4.01
C ILE A 267 10.76 -11.00 -4.17
N PHE A 268 9.47 -10.76 -4.06
CA PHE A 268 8.85 -9.44 -4.13
C PHE A 268 9.39 -8.50 -3.05
N ALA A 269 9.43 -8.96 -1.78
CA ALA A 269 9.91 -8.17 -0.66
C ALA A 269 11.41 -7.82 -0.79
N ILE A 270 12.23 -8.79 -1.19
CA ILE A 270 13.66 -8.58 -1.44
C ILE A 270 13.86 -7.60 -2.60
N GLY A 271 13.10 -7.75 -3.67
CA GLY A 271 13.14 -6.84 -4.81
C GLY A 271 12.76 -5.41 -4.45
N CYS A 272 11.69 -5.21 -3.65
CA CYS A 272 11.32 -3.90 -3.13
C CYS A 272 12.46 -3.29 -2.30
N GLY A 273 13.09 -4.07 -1.41
CA GLY A 273 14.22 -3.61 -0.59
C GLY A 273 15.44 -3.22 -1.41
N LEU A 274 15.78 -4.04 -2.41
CA LEU A 274 16.89 -3.77 -3.31
C LEU A 274 16.70 -2.46 -4.08
N ILE A 275 15.55 -2.30 -4.73
CA ILE A 275 15.26 -1.11 -5.53
C ILE A 275 15.23 0.13 -4.65
N THR A 276 14.62 0.04 -3.45
CA THR A 276 14.59 1.16 -2.51
C THR A 276 16.00 1.58 -2.09
N ALA A 277 16.88 0.64 -1.74
CA ALA A 277 18.25 0.93 -1.36
C ALA A 277 19.05 1.57 -2.51
N ILE A 278 18.90 1.05 -3.74
CA ILE A 278 19.55 1.62 -4.93
C ILE A 278 19.08 3.06 -5.18
N ILE A 279 17.77 3.32 -5.13
CA ILE A 279 17.24 4.67 -5.37
C ILE A 279 17.73 5.65 -4.30
N ARG A 280 17.79 5.24 -3.04
CA ARG A 280 18.26 6.10 -1.95
C ARG A 280 19.72 6.51 -2.08
N ILE A 281 20.58 5.59 -2.51
CA ILE A 281 22.03 5.85 -2.62
C ILE A 281 22.36 6.51 -3.96
N TYR A 282 21.96 5.90 -5.06
CA TYR A 282 22.37 6.30 -6.41
C TYR A 282 21.33 7.13 -7.16
N GLY A 283 20.05 7.06 -6.78
CA GLY A 283 18.99 7.82 -7.44
C GLY A 283 18.98 9.31 -7.13
N GLY A 284 18.33 10.12 -7.92
CA GLY A 284 18.12 11.56 -7.67
C GLY A 284 17.12 11.86 -6.53
N MET A 285 16.27 10.90 -6.18
CA MET A 285 15.24 11.04 -5.14
C MET A 285 15.75 10.56 -3.79
N ALA A 286 15.33 11.21 -2.70
CA ALA A 286 15.71 10.80 -1.34
C ALA A 286 14.90 9.58 -0.86
N GLU A 287 13.67 9.43 -1.32
CA GLU A 287 12.77 8.35 -0.90
C GLU A 287 12.87 7.14 -1.81
N GLY A 288 12.10 6.68 -2.55
CA GLY A 288 12.24 5.54 -3.48
C GLY A 288 11.25 4.42 -3.23
N VAL A 289 10.62 4.38 -2.05
CA VAL A 289 9.68 3.32 -1.65
C VAL A 289 8.52 3.16 -2.65
N SER A 290 7.92 4.27 -3.06
CA SER A 290 6.79 4.27 -4.00
C SER A 290 7.15 3.66 -5.35
N TYR A 291 8.29 4.05 -5.91
CA TYR A 291 8.75 3.53 -7.19
C TYR A 291 9.20 2.07 -7.09
N ALA A 292 9.83 1.67 -5.99
CA ALA A 292 10.20 0.29 -5.74
C ALA A 292 8.98 -0.63 -5.73
N ILE A 293 7.92 -0.24 -5.00
CA ILE A 293 6.70 -1.03 -4.95
C ILE A 293 6.00 -1.08 -6.32
N ILE A 294 5.90 0.05 -7.04
CA ILE A 294 5.29 0.09 -8.37
C ILE A 294 6.02 -0.84 -9.34
N LEU A 295 7.36 -0.78 -9.38
CA LEU A 295 8.17 -1.65 -10.24
C LEU A 295 7.99 -3.12 -9.89
N MET A 296 7.97 -3.46 -8.61
CA MET A 296 7.75 -4.84 -8.18
C MET A 296 6.31 -5.31 -8.39
N ASN A 297 5.32 -4.42 -8.29
CA ASN A 297 3.93 -4.74 -8.65
C ASN A 297 3.81 -5.11 -10.13
N THR A 298 4.46 -4.37 -11.02
CA THR A 298 4.48 -4.70 -12.45
C THR A 298 5.24 -6.00 -12.75
N ALA A 299 6.22 -6.36 -11.91
CA ALA A 299 6.95 -7.62 -12.01
C ALA A 299 6.20 -8.82 -11.38
N THR A 300 5.13 -8.58 -10.60
CA THR A 300 4.38 -9.65 -9.90
C THR A 300 3.91 -10.77 -10.81
N PRO A 301 3.33 -10.55 -12.01
CA PRO A 301 2.93 -11.65 -12.89
C PRO A 301 4.10 -12.54 -13.33
N LEU A 302 5.28 -11.93 -13.54
CA LEU A 302 6.50 -12.68 -13.86
C LEU A 302 6.97 -13.51 -12.67
N ILE A 303 6.98 -12.92 -11.48
CA ILE A 303 7.36 -13.62 -10.24
C ILE A 303 6.43 -14.80 -9.99
N GLU A 304 5.13 -14.64 -10.17
CA GLU A 304 4.15 -15.72 -10.01
C GLU A 304 4.37 -16.84 -11.01
N SER A 305 4.61 -16.53 -12.28
CA SER A 305 4.88 -17.55 -13.31
C SER A 305 6.10 -18.40 -12.97
N LEU A 306 7.11 -17.83 -12.31
CA LEU A 306 8.34 -18.52 -11.89
C LEU A 306 8.18 -19.30 -10.58
N THR A 307 7.25 -18.88 -9.70
CA THR A 307 7.09 -19.42 -8.35
C THR A 307 5.86 -20.30 -8.17
N THR A 308 5.01 -20.44 -9.19
CA THR A 308 3.84 -21.31 -9.15
C THR A 308 4.25 -22.76 -8.91
N PRO A 309 3.70 -23.43 -7.88
CA PRO A 309 4.00 -24.83 -7.59
C PRO A 309 3.53 -25.70 -8.75
N LYS A 310 4.32 -26.73 -9.06
CA LYS A 310 3.95 -27.70 -10.10
C LYS A 310 2.74 -28.51 -9.65
N VAL A 311 1.84 -28.75 -10.58
CA VAL A 311 0.67 -29.59 -10.34
C VAL A 311 1.14 -31.04 -10.08
N PHE A 312 0.56 -31.69 -9.06
CA PHE A 312 0.86 -33.07 -8.75
C PHE A 312 0.56 -33.97 -9.96
N GLY A 313 1.52 -34.80 -10.38
CA GLY A 313 1.39 -35.68 -11.55
C GLY A 313 1.83 -35.07 -12.89
N GLU A 314 2.24 -33.81 -12.93
CA GLU A 314 2.79 -33.21 -14.14
C GLU A 314 4.20 -33.73 -14.42
N VAL A 315 4.32 -34.62 -15.43
CA VAL A 315 5.62 -35.09 -15.94
C VAL A 315 6.27 -33.94 -16.67
N LYS A 316 7.53 -33.63 -16.38
CA LYS A 316 8.32 -32.64 -17.14
C LYS A 316 8.28 -33.03 -18.62
N SER A 317 7.46 -32.37 -19.40
CA SER A 317 7.58 -32.42 -20.85
C SER A 317 8.93 -31.81 -21.21
N LYS A 318 9.90 -32.69 -21.51
CA LYS A 318 11.13 -32.27 -22.12
C LYS A 318 10.75 -31.66 -23.47
N TRP A 319 10.89 -30.32 -23.57
CA TRP A 319 10.87 -29.61 -24.85
C TRP A 319 9.58 -29.67 -25.68
N LYS A 320 8.69 -28.69 -25.54
CA LYS A 320 8.03 -28.19 -26.74
C LYS A 320 8.94 -27.13 -27.36
N LYS A 321 9.76 -27.55 -28.29
CA LYS A 321 10.28 -26.69 -29.37
C LYS A 321 9.09 -26.27 -30.22
N HIS A 322 8.79 -24.99 -30.25
CA HIS A 322 8.21 -24.29 -31.41
C HIS A 322 8.85 -22.93 -31.51
#